data_7ec7c96bc4fc7cf01f58505d38adebcf
#
_entry.id   7ec7c96bc4fc7cf01f58505d38adebcf
#
_cell.length_a   1.000
_cell.length_b   1.000
_cell.length_c   1.000
_cell.angle_alpha   90.00
_cell.angle_beta   90.00
_cell.angle_gamma   90.00
#
_symmetry.space_group_name_H-M   'P 1'
#
loop_
_entity.id
_entity.type
_entity.pdbx_description
1 polymer ?
#
loop_
_entity_poly.entity_id
_entity_poly.type
_entity_poly.pdbx_seq_one_letter_code
_entity_poly.pdbx_strand_id
1 'polypeptide(L)'
;GLEQAIANAKPKPKPKPEPKKPNHKHKALKKVEKVEEKKVVEEKKEEKKVVEQKVEQKKIEEKKPVKKEFDPNQLSFLPKEVAPPRKENNKGLDNQTRRDIDELYGEEFGDLGTAEKDFIRNNLRDIGRITQKYLEYPQVAAYLGQDGTNAVEFYLHPNGDITDLKIIIGSEYKMLDDNTLKTIQIAYKDYPRPKTKTLIRIRVRYYLGGN
;
A
#
# COMPACT_ATOMS: atom_id res chain seq x y z
N GLY A 1 10.13 65.39 -2.31
CA GLY A 1 9.60 64.74 -1.16
C GLY A 1 8.93 63.43 -1.41
N LEU A 2 7.79 63.43 -2.03
CA LEU A 2 7.04 62.21 -2.26
C LEU A 2 7.73 61.27 -3.24
N GLU A 3 8.39 61.83 -4.22
CA GLU A 3 9.13 61.04 -5.20
C GLU A 3 10.33 60.35 -4.58
N GLN A 4 10.98 60.97 -3.64
CA GLN A 4 12.07 60.36 -2.91
C GLN A 4 11.58 59.25 -1.99
N ALA A 5 10.46 59.42 -1.41
CA ALA A 5 9.85 58.39 -0.59
C ALA A 5 9.47 57.15 -1.44
N ILE A 6 8.96 57.38 -2.62
CA ILE A 6 8.66 56.31 -3.55
C ILE A 6 9.94 55.63 -4.03
N ALA A 7 10.93 56.39 -4.35
CA ALA A 7 12.23 55.84 -4.77
C ALA A 7 12.88 55.04 -3.67
N ASN A 8 12.73 55.49 -2.44
CA ASN A 8 13.25 54.71 -1.33
C ASN A 8 12.42 53.45 -1.02
N ALA A 9 11.18 53.47 -1.41
CA ALA A 9 10.37 52.30 -1.28
C ALA A 9 10.70 51.24 -2.32
N LYS A 10 11.07 51.68 -3.51
CA LYS A 10 11.42 50.75 -4.60
C LYS A 10 12.69 49.97 -4.34
N PRO A 11 13.79 50.61 -3.92
CA PRO A 11 14.99 49.85 -3.72
C PRO A 11 14.90 48.95 -2.52
N LYS A 12 13.88 48.94 -1.87
CA LYS A 12 13.77 47.99 -0.83
C LYS A 12 13.92 46.64 -1.39
N PRO A 13 15.05 46.35 -1.72
CA PRO A 13 15.45 45.15 -2.38
C PRO A 13 15.33 44.02 -1.43
N LYS A 14 14.35 44.17 -0.72
CA LYS A 14 13.91 43.22 0.23
C LYS A 14 13.91 41.81 -0.30
N PRO A 15 13.55 41.56 -1.56
CA PRO A 15 13.62 40.23 -2.11
C PRO A 15 15.02 39.70 -2.34
N LYS A 16 16.02 40.56 -2.42
CA LYS A 16 17.36 40.12 -2.76
C LYS A 16 18.03 39.17 -1.74
N PRO A 17 17.98 39.44 -0.44
CA PRO A 17 18.57 38.48 0.49
C PRO A 17 17.74 37.22 0.71
N GLU A 18 16.50 37.29 0.45
CA GLU A 18 15.61 36.14 0.67
C GLU A 18 15.94 34.93 -0.18
N PRO A 19 16.21 35.05 -1.48
CA PRO A 19 16.52 33.87 -2.29
C PRO A 19 17.81 33.15 -1.90
N LYS A 20 18.75 33.84 -1.29
CA LYS A 20 20.00 33.20 -0.88
C LYS A 20 19.81 32.26 0.32
N LYS A 21 18.95 32.62 1.24
CA LYS A 21 18.69 31.80 2.41
C LYS A 21 18.06 30.43 2.06
N PRO A 22 17.04 30.35 1.20
CA PRO A 22 16.53 29.08 0.81
C PRO A 22 17.55 28.17 0.12
N ASN A 23 18.47 28.73 -0.64
CA ASN A 23 19.47 27.92 -1.32
C ASN A 23 20.41 27.21 -0.35
N HIS A 24 20.77 27.85 0.74
CA HIS A 24 21.60 27.21 1.77
C HIS A 24 20.85 26.12 2.50
N LYS A 25 19.56 26.33 2.76
CA LYS A 25 18.72 25.31 3.35
C LYS A 25 18.53 24.13 2.42
N HIS A 26 18.39 24.38 1.13
CA HIS A 26 18.27 23.30 0.15
C HIS A 26 19.52 22.44 0.05
N LYS A 27 20.70 23.03 0.13
CA LYS A 27 21.94 22.27 0.13
C LYS A 27 22.07 21.38 1.36
N ALA A 28 21.68 21.89 2.53
CA ALA A 28 21.70 21.12 3.75
C ALA A 28 20.69 19.97 3.71
N LEU A 29 19.50 20.23 3.20
CA LEU A 29 18.49 19.21 3.03
C LEU A 29 18.91 18.10 2.07
N LYS A 30 19.58 18.46 0.97
CA LYS A 30 20.09 17.44 0.03
C LYS A 30 21.12 16.52 0.65
N LYS A 31 21.97 17.03 1.54
CA LYS A 31 22.92 16.19 2.25
C LYS A 31 22.24 15.23 3.21
N VAL A 32 21.19 15.67 3.87
CA VAL A 32 20.42 14.83 4.77
C VAL A 32 19.67 13.75 4.00
N GLU A 33 19.08 14.10 2.86
CA GLU A 33 18.40 13.13 2.01
C GLU A 33 19.33 12.05 1.51
N LYS A 34 20.55 12.38 1.12
CA LYS A 34 21.54 11.39 0.68
C LYS A 34 21.90 10.39 1.77
N VAL A 35 21.98 10.84 3.00
CA VAL A 35 22.28 9.95 4.13
C VAL A 35 21.10 9.02 4.41
N GLU A 36 19.90 9.52 4.33
CA GLU A 36 18.70 8.70 4.51
C GLU A 36 18.53 7.67 3.40
N GLU A 37 18.81 8.06 2.15
CA GLU A 37 18.77 7.12 1.03
C GLU A 37 19.75 5.96 1.19
N LYS A 38 20.95 6.23 1.69
CA LYS A 38 21.92 5.16 1.94
C LYS A 38 21.47 4.19 3.02
N LYS A 39 20.87 4.67 4.08
CA LYS A 39 20.33 3.81 5.14
C LYS A 39 19.18 2.95 4.63
N VAL A 40 18.27 3.54 3.85
CA VAL A 40 17.15 2.83 3.27
C VAL A 40 17.62 1.73 2.30
N VAL A 41 18.66 1.99 1.54
CA VAL A 41 19.22 1.00 0.61
C VAL A 41 19.84 -0.18 1.35
N GLU A 42 20.51 0.06 2.46
CA GLU A 42 21.07 -1.03 3.28
C GLU A 42 19.98 -1.90 3.90
N GLU A 43 18.93 -1.31 4.43
CA GLU A 43 17.79 -2.04 4.98
C GLU A 43 17.09 -2.89 3.90
N LYS A 44 16.92 -2.36 2.70
CA LYS A 44 16.33 -3.11 1.60
C LYS A 44 17.17 -4.31 1.17
N LYS A 45 18.49 -4.19 1.23
CA LYS A 45 19.38 -5.31 0.90
C LYS A 45 19.28 -6.43 1.92
N GLU A 46 19.17 -6.10 3.19
CA GLU A 46 18.99 -7.11 4.24
C GLU A 46 17.64 -7.81 4.14
N GLU A 47 16.58 -7.07 3.86
CA GLU A 47 15.26 -7.65 3.65
C GLU A 47 15.22 -8.60 2.46
N LYS A 48 15.89 -8.26 1.37
CA LYS A 48 15.95 -9.14 0.19
C LYS A 48 16.64 -10.47 0.50
N LYS A 49 17.72 -10.46 1.28
CA LYS A 49 18.39 -11.68 1.68
C LYS A 49 17.52 -12.57 2.56
N VAL A 50 16.78 -11.97 3.47
CA VAL A 50 15.85 -12.71 4.34
C VAL A 50 14.71 -13.29 3.53
N VAL A 51 14.20 -12.56 2.56
CA VAL A 51 13.12 -13.04 1.69
C VAL A 51 13.58 -14.21 0.82
N GLU A 52 14.78 -14.14 0.27
CA GLU A 52 15.31 -15.23 -0.52
C GLU A 52 15.50 -16.51 0.29
N GLN A 53 16.00 -16.40 1.52
CA GLN A 53 16.14 -17.56 2.40
C GLN A 53 14.77 -18.17 2.75
N LYS A 54 13.76 -17.35 3.01
CA LYS A 54 12.41 -17.85 3.28
C LYS A 54 11.78 -18.52 2.06
N VAL A 55 12.03 -18.00 0.88
CA VAL A 55 11.53 -18.59 -0.36
C VAL A 55 12.17 -19.95 -0.60
N GLU A 56 13.47 -20.09 -0.36
CA GLU A 56 14.13 -21.38 -0.47
C GLU A 56 13.59 -22.40 0.54
N GLN A 57 13.36 -22.00 1.77
CA GLN A 57 12.76 -22.86 2.78
C GLN A 57 11.32 -23.28 2.41
N LYS A 58 10.54 -22.37 1.85
CA LYS A 58 9.20 -22.73 1.37
C LYS A 58 9.24 -23.72 0.22
N LYS A 59 10.18 -23.59 -0.70
CA LYS A 59 10.34 -24.55 -1.79
C LYS A 59 10.71 -25.94 -1.31
N ILE A 60 11.52 -26.02 -0.25
CA ILE A 60 11.92 -27.31 0.33
C ILE A 60 10.73 -27.95 1.05
N GLU A 61 9.93 -27.16 1.76
CA GLU A 61 8.75 -27.66 2.45
C GLU A 61 7.64 -28.08 1.49
N GLU A 62 7.47 -27.38 0.37
CA GLU A 62 6.50 -27.74 -0.65
C GLU A 62 6.84 -29.04 -1.37
N LYS A 63 8.12 -29.37 -1.49
CA LYS A 63 8.54 -30.64 -2.11
C LYS A 63 8.18 -31.87 -1.27
N LYS A 64 8.14 -31.77 0.05
CA LYS A 64 7.78 -32.88 0.93
C LYS A 64 6.30 -33.28 0.81
N PRO A 65 5.33 -32.33 0.83
CA PRO A 65 3.93 -32.67 0.61
C PRO A 65 3.67 -33.26 -0.79
N VAL A 66 4.33 -32.73 -1.81
CA VAL A 66 4.16 -33.21 -3.18
C VAL A 66 4.55 -34.66 -3.34
N LYS A 67 5.60 -35.11 -2.66
CA LYS A 67 5.99 -36.53 -2.67
C LYS A 67 4.97 -37.42 -1.99
N LYS A 68 4.24 -36.92 -1.00
CA LYS A 68 3.14 -37.65 -0.36
C LYS A 68 1.89 -37.70 -1.23
N GLU A 69 1.69 -36.68 -2.07
CA GLU A 69 0.56 -36.59 -2.97
C GLU A 69 0.63 -37.56 -4.16
N PHE A 70 1.80 -38.15 -4.41
CA PHE A 70 1.96 -39.17 -5.44
C PHE A 70 1.47 -40.56 -5.03
N ASP A 71 0.88 -40.71 -3.86
CA ASP A 71 0.19 -41.89 -3.49
C ASP A 71 -1.10 -42.01 -4.35
N PRO A 72 -1.26 -43.08 -5.16
CA PRO A 72 -2.41 -43.20 -6.08
C PRO A 72 -3.76 -43.11 -5.40
N ASN A 73 -3.82 -43.49 -4.13
CA ASN A 73 -5.06 -43.43 -3.37
C ASN A 73 -5.45 -42.00 -2.99
N GLN A 74 -4.47 -41.12 -2.83
CA GLN A 74 -4.75 -39.71 -2.54
C GLN A 74 -5.10 -38.93 -3.81
N LEU A 75 -4.52 -39.30 -4.95
CA LEU A 75 -4.82 -38.65 -6.22
C LEU A 75 -6.25 -38.86 -6.68
N SER A 76 -6.88 -39.97 -6.30
CA SER A 76 -8.26 -40.24 -6.66
C SER A 76 -9.28 -39.41 -5.87
N PHE A 77 -8.87 -38.90 -4.70
CA PHE A 77 -9.71 -38.05 -3.85
C PHE A 77 -9.51 -36.56 -4.06
N LEU A 78 -8.26 -36.15 -4.29
CA LEU A 78 -7.90 -34.74 -4.41
C LEU A 78 -8.67 -33.97 -5.50
N PRO A 79 -8.84 -34.49 -6.72
CA PRO A 79 -9.59 -33.76 -7.73
C PRO A 79 -11.07 -33.61 -7.44
N LYS A 80 -11.63 -34.48 -6.60
CA LYS A 80 -13.06 -34.42 -6.23
C LYS A 80 -13.32 -33.50 -5.05
N GLU A 81 -12.34 -33.37 -4.14
CA GLU A 81 -12.52 -32.57 -2.92
C GLU A 81 -12.02 -31.16 -3.07
N VAL A 82 -11.04 -30.91 -3.93
CA VAL A 82 -10.42 -29.60 -4.06
C VAL A 82 -11.29 -28.62 -4.83
N ALA A 83 -12.05 -29.06 -5.81
CA ALA A 83 -12.90 -28.16 -6.58
C ALA A 83 -14.15 -27.69 -5.81
N PRO A 84 -14.89 -28.55 -5.08
CA PRO A 84 -16.01 -28.09 -4.26
C PRO A 84 -15.62 -27.18 -3.09
N PRO A 85 -14.53 -27.45 -2.34
CA PRO A 85 -14.15 -26.56 -1.24
C PRO A 85 -13.82 -25.15 -1.67
N ARG A 86 -13.28 -24.96 -2.87
CA ARG A 86 -13.00 -23.61 -3.38
C ARG A 86 -14.27 -22.80 -3.58
N LYS A 87 -15.34 -23.43 -4.03
CA LYS A 87 -16.63 -22.78 -4.17
C LYS A 87 -17.28 -22.51 -2.81
N GLU A 88 -17.10 -23.43 -1.88
CA GLU A 88 -17.67 -23.30 -0.55
C GLU A 88 -16.99 -22.24 0.29
N ASN A 89 -15.68 -22.10 0.16
CA ASN A 89 -14.94 -21.06 0.87
C ASN A 89 -15.36 -19.65 0.49
N ASN A 90 -15.99 -19.49 -0.67
CA ASN A 90 -16.48 -18.19 -1.12
C ASN A 90 -17.94 -17.94 -0.74
N LYS A 91 -18.65 -18.93 -0.20
CA LYS A 91 -20.07 -18.79 0.15
C LYS A 91 -20.33 -17.82 1.30
N GLY A 92 -19.39 -17.67 2.22
CA GLY A 92 -19.55 -16.79 3.35
C GLY A 92 -19.09 -15.35 3.11
N LEU A 93 -18.51 -15.07 1.95
CA LEU A 93 -18.03 -13.74 1.63
C LEU A 93 -19.17 -12.88 1.11
N ASP A 94 -19.19 -11.61 1.53
CA ASP A 94 -20.09 -10.64 0.95
C ASP A 94 -19.70 -10.38 -0.51
N ASN A 95 -20.64 -9.85 -1.27
CA ASN A 95 -20.44 -9.60 -2.69
C ASN A 95 -19.38 -8.55 -2.95
N GLN A 96 -19.23 -7.60 -2.04
CA GLN A 96 -18.23 -6.55 -2.18
C GLN A 96 -16.81 -7.10 -2.03
N THR A 97 -16.59 -7.95 -1.04
CA THR A 97 -15.29 -8.59 -0.84
C THR A 97 -14.89 -9.45 -2.04
N ARG A 98 -15.82 -10.20 -2.60
CA ARG A 98 -15.55 -10.97 -3.82
C ARG A 98 -15.14 -10.10 -4.99
N ARG A 99 -15.86 -9.01 -5.21
CA ARG A 99 -15.53 -8.07 -6.28
C ARG A 99 -14.18 -7.44 -6.08
N ASP A 100 -13.88 -7.04 -4.85
CA ASP A 100 -12.58 -6.44 -4.53
C ASP A 100 -11.44 -7.43 -4.78
N ILE A 101 -11.60 -8.68 -4.37
CA ILE A 101 -10.60 -9.71 -4.63
C ILE A 101 -10.43 -9.91 -6.14
N ASP A 102 -11.53 -10.06 -6.88
CA ASP A 102 -11.48 -10.28 -8.32
C ASP A 102 -10.85 -9.10 -9.06
N GLU A 103 -11.21 -7.89 -8.70
CA GLU A 103 -10.72 -6.69 -9.38
C GLU A 103 -9.29 -6.31 -8.98
N LEU A 104 -8.94 -6.49 -7.72
CA LEU A 104 -7.63 -6.07 -7.21
C LEU A 104 -6.55 -7.12 -7.39
N TYR A 105 -6.88 -8.38 -7.23
CA TYR A 105 -5.92 -9.47 -7.33
C TYR A 105 -6.03 -10.25 -8.65
N GLY A 106 -7.25 -10.43 -9.14
CA GLY A 106 -7.48 -11.21 -10.35
C GLY A 106 -6.94 -12.64 -10.21
N GLU A 107 -6.25 -13.10 -11.23
CA GLU A 107 -5.65 -14.44 -11.25
C GLU A 107 -4.53 -14.62 -10.24
N GLU A 108 -3.86 -13.54 -9.86
CA GLU A 108 -2.78 -13.58 -8.86
C GLU A 108 -3.26 -14.10 -7.51
N PHE A 109 -4.54 -13.93 -7.20
CA PHE A 109 -5.09 -14.44 -5.96
C PHE A 109 -4.93 -15.95 -5.83
N GLY A 110 -5.11 -16.67 -6.92
CA GLY A 110 -4.92 -18.11 -6.96
C GLY A 110 -3.50 -18.56 -6.66
N ASP A 111 -2.53 -17.71 -6.95
CA ASP A 111 -1.12 -18.01 -6.75
C ASP A 111 -0.65 -17.77 -5.32
N LEU A 112 -1.47 -17.14 -4.48
CA LEU A 112 -1.13 -16.89 -3.09
C LEU A 112 -1.23 -18.16 -2.26
N GLY A 113 -0.53 -18.19 -1.13
CA GLY A 113 -0.63 -19.29 -0.18
C GLY A 113 -2.00 -19.35 0.50
N THR A 114 -2.34 -20.50 1.04
CA THR A 114 -3.63 -20.71 1.69
C THR A 114 -3.86 -19.75 2.86
N ALA A 115 -2.86 -19.56 3.70
CA ALA A 115 -2.97 -18.63 4.83
C ALA A 115 -3.17 -17.19 4.38
N GLU A 116 -2.52 -16.80 3.29
CA GLU A 116 -2.66 -15.48 2.70
C GLU A 116 -4.07 -15.27 2.14
N LYS A 117 -4.58 -16.24 1.40
CA LYS A 117 -5.95 -16.19 0.86
C LYS A 117 -6.99 -16.08 1.96
N ASP A 118 -6.85 -16.89 2.99
CA ASP A 118 -7.79 -16.88 4.10
C ASP A 118 -7.75 -15.56 4.85
N PHE A 119 -6.57 -15.01 5.07
CA PHE A 119 -6.44 -13.71 5.71
C PHE A 119 -7.13 -12.62 4.88
N ILE A 120 -6.90 -12.61 3.59
CA ILE A 120 -7.50 -11.62 2.68
C ILE A 120 -9.04 -11.75 2.70
N ARG A 121 -9.55 -12.96 2.54
CA ARG A 121 -11.00 -13.20 2.55
C ARG A 121 -11.66 -12.72 3.84
N ASN A 122 -11.01 -12.96 4.96
CA ASN A 122 -11.60 -12.68 6.27
C ASN A 122 -11.37 -11.24 6.74
N ASN A 123 -10.36 -10.54 6.22
CA ASN A 123 -9.94 -9.26 6.79
C ASN A 123 -9.88 -8.10 5.82
N LEU A 124 -9.98 -8.34 4.51
CA LEU A 124 -9.85 -7.26 3.53
C LEU A 124 -10.88 -6.15 3.76
N ARG A 125 -12.10 -6.53 4.08
CA ARG A 125 -13.17 -5.58 4.37
C ARG A 125 -12.84 -4.72 5.59
N ASP A 126 -12.33 -5.33 6.65
CA ASP A 126 -11.94 -4.60 7.86
C ASP A 126 -10.77 -3.65 7.60
N ILE A 127 -9.81 -4.09 6.83
CA ILE A 127 -8.67 -3.24 6.45
C ILE A 127 -9.17 -2.02 5.67
N GLY A 128 -10.06 -2.22 4.73
CA GLY A 128 -10.68 -1.13 3.99
C GLY A 128 -11.46 -0.18 4.89
N ARG A 129 -12.24 -0.72 5.81
CA ARG A 129 -13.02 0.07 6.76
C ARG A 129 -12.13 0.87 7.71
N ILE A 130 -11.09 0.28 8.23
CA ILE A 130 -10.13 0.96 9.10
C ILE A 130 -9.44 2.09 8.34
N THR A 131 -9.04 1.84 7.10
CA THR A 131 -8.44 2.86 6.25
C THR A 131 -9.40 4.02 6.04
N GLN A 132 -10.64 3.72 5.72
CA GLN A 132 -11.67 4.74 5.50
C GLN A 132 -11.93 5.58 6.74
N LYS A 133 -11.82 4.97 7.92
CA LYS A 133 -12.00 5.67 9.20
C LYS A 133 -10.95 6.77 9.41
N TYR A 134 -9.72 6.54 8.96
CA TYR A 134 -8.63 7.50 9.08
C TYR A 134 -8.53 8.44 7.88
N LEU A 135 -9.29 8.19 6.83
CA LEU A 135 -9.23 8.98 5.60
C LEU A 135 -9.89 10.33 5.80
N GLU A 136 -9.12 11.37 5.57
CA GLU A 136 -9.63 12.73 5.54
C GLU A 136 -9.51 13.26 4.11
N TYR A 137 -10.56 13.87 3.62
CA TYR A 137 -10.53 14.45 2.28
C TYR A 137 -9.63 15.68 2.29
N PRO A 138 -8.62 15.79 1.43
CA PRO A 138 -7.80 16.99 1.36
C PRO A 138 -8.66 18.18 0.98
N GLN A 139 -8.61 19.24 1.77
CA GLN A 139 -9.47 20.40 1.58
C GLN A 139 -9.28 21.06 0.23
N VAL A 140 -8.06 21.20 -0.21
CA VAL A 140 -7.74 21.79 -1.51
C VAL A 140 -8.28 20.92 -2.64
N ALA A 141 -8.16 19.62 -2.55
CA ALA A 141 -8.69 18.70 -3.54
C ALA A 141 -10.22 18.80 -3.62
N ALA A 142 -10.88 18.87 -2.47
CA ALA A 142 -12.34 19.05 -2.42
C ALA A 142 -12.76 20.38 -3.05
N TYR A 143 -12.04 21.43 -2.73
CA TYR A 143 -12.30 22.75 -3.30
C TYR A 143 -12.15 22.76 -4.83
N LEU A 144 -11.15 22.05 -5.33
CA LEU A 144 -10.92 21.94 -6.77
C LEU A 144 -11.82 20.92 -7.47
N GLY A 145 -12.70 20.27 -6.74
CA GLY A 145 -13.58 19.26 -7.32
C GLY A 145 -12.88 17.98 -7.73
N GLN A 146 -11.73 17.69 -7.14
CA GLN A 146 -10.99 16.47 -7.43
C GLN A 146 -11.59 15.30 -6.67
N ASP A 147 -12.13 14.34 -7.39
CA ASP A 147 -12.62 13.10 -6.82
C ASP A 147 -12.15 11.93 -7.67
N GLY A 148 -12.37 10.72 -7.20
CA GLY A 148 -11.95 9.54 -7.93
C GLY A 148 -11.63 8.38 -6.99
N THR A 149 -11.08 7.35 -7.57
CA THR A 149 -10.73 6.13 -6.86
C THR A 149 -9.28 5.78 -7.17
N ASN A 150 -8.54 5.35 -6.17
CA ASN A 150 -7.23 4.77 -6.39
C ASN A 150 -7.16 3.39 -5.75
N ALA A 151 -6.15 2.64 -6.13
CA ALA A 151 -5.86 1.35 -5.52
C ALA A 151 -4.40 1.33 -5.10
N VAL A 152 -4.16 0.74 -3.94
CA VAL A 152 -2.82 0.64 -3.36
C VAL A 152 -2.51 -0.80 -3.04
N GLU A 153 -1.23 -1.09 -2.95
CA GLU A 153 -0.77 -2.37 -2.43
C GLU A 153 0.33 -2.16 -1.41
N PHE A 154 0.45 -3.11 -0.53
CA PHE A 154 1.52 -3.20 0.45
C PHE A 154 1.59 -4.61 0.98
N TYR A 155 2.75 -4.98 1.52
CA TYR A 155 2.87 -6.22 2.27
C TYR A 155 2.58 -5.95 3.75
N LEU A 156 1.70 -6.76 4.32
CA LEU A 156 1.39 -6.73 5.74
C LEU A 156 2.08 -7.91 6.41
N HIS A 157 2.86 -7.61 7.44
CA HIS A 157 3.69 -8.59 8.13
C HIS A 157 3.02 -9.08 9.41
N PRO A 158 3.42 -10.26 9.91
CA PRO A 158 2.86 -10.78 11.16
C PRO A 158 3.04 -9.88 12.38
N ASN A 159 4.12 -9.08 12.40
CA ASN A 159 4.34 -8.12 13.48
C ASN A 159 3.48 -6.86 13.37
N GLY A 160 2.69 -6.75 12.32
CA GLY A 160 1.84 -5.59 12.08
C GLY A 160 2.45 -4.50 11.20
N ASP A 161 3.72 -4.61 10.85
CA ASP A 161 4.37 -3.63 9.98
C ASP A 161 3.91 -3.78 8.53
N ILE A 162 4.06 -2.71 7.77
CA ILE A 162 3.81 -2.74 6.32
C ILE A 162 5.09 -2.38 5.57
N THR A 163 5.27 -2.96 4.39
CA THR A 163 6.39 -2.66 3.49
C THR A 163 5.90 -2.51 2.06
N ASP A 164 6.70 -1.85 1.25
CA ASP A 164 6.46 -1.70 -0.20
C ASP A 164 5.11 -1.07 -0.54
N LEU A 165 4.71 -0.08 0.25
CA LEU A 165 3.47 0.66 0.02
C LEU A 165 3.57 1.50 -1.25
N LYS A 166 2.64 1.29 -2.18
CA LYS A 166 2.59 2.04 -3.43
C LYS A 166 1.20 2.10 -4.03
N ILE A 167 0.97 3.11 -4.84
CA ILE A 167 -0.22 3.21 -5.68
C ILE A 167 -0.05 2.27 -6.88
N ILE A 168 -1.03 1.41 -7.10
CA ILE A 168 -1.06 0.53 -8.28
C ILE A 168 -2.01 1.04 -9.36
N ILE A 169 -3.06 1.75 -8.97
CA ILE A 169 -3.97 2.43 -9.89
C ILE A 169 -4.19 3.84 -9.34
N GLY A 170 -3.76 4.83 -10.09
CA GLY A 170 -3.90 6.22 -9.67
C GLY A 170 -5.30 6.77 -9.87
N SER A 171 -5.64 7.78 -9.08
CA SER A 171 -6.91 8.49 -9.17
C SER A 171 -6.91 9.59 -10.25
N GLU A 172 -5.81 9.80 -10.94
CA GLU A 172 -5.52 10.93 -11.82
C GLU A 172 -5.15 12.21 -11.09
N TYR A 173 -5.29 12.24 -9.77
CA TYR A 173 -4.95 13.39 -8.96
C TYR A 173 -3.89 13.02 -7.94
N LYS A 174 -2.72 13.62 -8.08
CA LYS A 174 -1.60 13.35 -7.18
C LYS A 174 -1.95 13.65 -5.72
N MET A 175 -2.73 14.69 -5.48
CA MET A 175 -3.12 15.07 -4.13
C MET A 175 -3.93 13.97 -3.43
N LEU A 176 -4.82 13.31 -4.14
CA LEU A 176 -5.58 12.19 -3.61
C LEU A 176 -4.70 10.96 -3.41
N ASP A 177 -3.83 10.68 -4.36
CA ASP A 177 -2.93 9.52 -4.26
C ASP A 177 -1.96 9.66 -3.09
N ASP A 178 -1.36 10.82 -2.93
CA ASP A 178 -0.47 11.10 -1.79
C ASP A 178 -1.23 11.00 -0.46
N ASN A 179 -2.46 11.48 -0.42
CA ASN A 179 -3.29 11.40 0.77
C ASN A 179 -3.62 9.95 1.15
N THR A 180 -3.86 9.10 0.17
CA THR A 180 -4.10 7.68 0.42
C THR A 180 -2.87 7.01 1.04
N LEU A 181 -1.69 7.26 0.48
CA LEU A 181 -0.45 6.70 1.03
C LEU A 181 -0.23 7.17 2.47
N LYS A 182 -0.45 8.45 2.72
CA LYS A 182 -0.31 9.02 4.05
C LYS A 182 -1.33 8.42 5.03
N THR A 183 -2.55 8.22 4.58
CA THR A 183 -3.61 7.62 5.40
C THR A 183 -3.25 6.20 5.83
N ILE A 184 -2.73 5.40 4.92
CA ILE A 184 -2.34 4.02 5.23
C ILE A 184 -1.19 3.99 6.22
N GLN A 185 -0.24 4.92 6.10
CA GLN A 185 0.86 5.05 7.05
C GLN A 185 0.39 5.38 8.48
N ILE A 186 -0.80 5.90 8.63
CA ILE A 186 -1.42 6.15 9.93
C ILE A 186 -2.28 4.96 10.36
N ALA A 187 -3.07 4.43 9.44
CA ALA A 187 -4.09 3.42 9.72
C ALA A 187 -3.52 2.01 9.96
N TYR A 188 -2.38 1.69 9.39
CA TYR A 188 -1.89 0.31 9.36
C TYR A 188 -1.71 -0.31 10.74
N LYS A 189 -1.46 0.49 11.74
CA LYS A 189 -1.27 0.02 13.12
C LYS A 189 -2.51 -0.65 13.70
N ASP A 190 -3.67 -0.32 13.15
CA ASP A 190 -4.93 -0.87 13.60
C ASP A 190 -5.42 -2.04 12.74
N TYR A 191 -4.67 -2.41 11.71
CA TYR A 191 -5.05 -3.54 10.87
C TYR A 191 -4.90 -4.86 11.61
N PRO A 192 -5.77 -5.84 11.32
CA PRO A 192 -5.55 -7.20 11.80
C PRO A 192 -4.21 -7.72 11.31
N ARG A 193 -3.59 -8.59 12.09
CA ARG A 193 -2.26 -9.12 11.76
C ARG A 193 -2.37 -10.49 11.10
N PRO A 194 -1.69 -10.70 9.97
CA PRO A 194 -1.67 -12.01 9.34
C PRO A 194 -0.70 -12.95 10.04
N LYS A 195 -0.83 -14.23 9.76
CA LYS A 195 0.12 -15.23 10.24
C LYS A 195 1.39 -15.27 9.42
N THR A 196 1.29 -14.91 8.14
CA THR A 196 2.42 -14.85 7.21
C THR A 196 2.38 -13.53 6.48
N LYS A 197 3.51 -13.12 5.91
CA LYS A 197 3.60 -11.93 5.08
C LYS A 197 2.56 -12.02 3.95
N THR A 198 1.66 -11.06 3.87
CA THR A 198 0.52 -11.10 2.96
C THR A 198 0.47 -9.84 2.11
N LEU A 199 0.30 -10.02 0.81
CA LEU A 199 0.10 -8.90 -0.13
C LEU A 199 -1.32 -8.39 -0.01
N ILE A 200 -1.47 -7.16 0.44
CA ILE A 200 -2.76 -6.50 0.59
C ILE A 200 -2.93 -5.48 -0.52
N ARG A 201 -4.07 -5.54 -1.18
CA ARG A 201 -4.50 -4.53 -2.15
C ARG A 201 -5.85 -4.01 -1.74
N ILE A 202 -5.99 -2.70 -1.65
CA ILE A 202 -7.26 -2.06 -1.31
C ILE A 202 -7.56 -0.93 -2.27
N ARG A 203 -8.85 -0.66 -2.44
CA ARG A 203 -9.35 0.46 -3.20
C ARG A 203 -9.81 1.55 -2.23
N VAL A 204 -9.45 2.78 -2.53
CA VAL A 204 -9.86 3.94 -1.74
C VAL A 204 -10.64 4.87 -2.65
N ARG A 205 -11.84 5.22 -2.21
CA ARG A 205 -12.74 6.06 -2.96
C ARG A 205 -12.82 7.45 -2.35
N TYR A 206 -12.61 8.45 -3.17
CA TYR A 206 -12.84 9.84 -2.86
C TYR A 206 -14.10 10.31 -3.57
N TYR A 207 -15.11 10.60 -2.79
CA TYR A 207 -16.40 10.96 -3.33
C TYR A 207 -16.86 12.27 -2.73
N LEU A 208 -17.13 13.26 -3.59
CA LEU A 208 -17.57 14.60 -3.16
C LEU A 208 -19.09 14.69 -3.03
N GLY A 209 -19.76 13.64 -2.86
CA GLY A 209 -21.17 13.53 -2.56
C GLY A 209 -22.01 14.75 -2.86
N GLY A 210 -22.52 14.87 -4.05
CA GLY A 210 -23.52 15.85 -4.34
C GLY A 210 -24.87 15.42 -3.76
N ASN A 211 -25.62 16.35 -3.20
CA ASN A 211 -27.00 16.10 -2.81
C ASN A 211 -27.89 15.99 -4.03
#